data_e24f5f79270b247fd64273d6170ae73c
#
_entry.id   e24f5f79270b247fd64273d6170ae73c
#
_cell.length_a   1.000
_cell.length_b   1.000
_cell.length_c   1.000
_cell.angle_alpha   90.00
_cell.angle_beta   90.00
_cell.angle_gamma   90.00
#
_symmetry.space_group_name_H-M   'P 1'
#
loop_
_entity.id
_entity.type
_entity.pdbx_description
1 polymer ?
#
loop_
_entity_poly.entity_id
_entity_poly.type
_entity_poly.pdbx_seq_one_letter_code
_entity_poly.pdbx_strand_id
1 'polypeptide(L)'
;MTIWIILGIVVVLIIAVIGMYNSLVQSKIKVDNAWSQIDVQLQRRFDLIPNFVETVKGYMTHEKETFEKIASLRTSWANANSVSEKAELDNQLSTTLKTIMAVSENYPELKANQNFSELSEELRNTENKISFSRQFYNDTVTMYNTKLQVFPSNIIAGMFNFKARDLFKAE
;
A
#
# COMPACT_ATOMS: atom_id res chain seq x y z
N MET A 1 27.72 12.38 48.12
CA MET A 1 26.76 11.28 47.84
C MET A 1 25.62 11.72 46.92
N THR A 2 24.86 12.74 47.26
CA THR A 2 23.67 13.20 46.51
C THR A 2 23.94 13.56 45.04
N ILE A 3 25.05 14.21 44.76
CA ILE A 3 25.45 14.61 43.40
C ILE A 3 25.69 13.39 42.45
N TRP A 4 26.29 12.33 42.96
CA TRP A 4 26.53 11.10 42.21
C TRP A 4 25.24 10.34 41.90
N ILE A 5 24.27 10.40 42.82
CA ILE A 5 22.94 9.81 42.62
C ILE A 5 22.18 10.58 41.52
N ILE A 6 22.20 11.90 41.56
CA ILE A 6 21.60 12.77 40.56
C ILE A 6 22.22 12.52 39.21
N LEU A 7 23.54 12.46 39.12
CA LEU A 7 24.27 12.17 37.88
C LEU A 7 23.88 10.80 37.33
N GLY A 8 23.76 9.78 38.18
CA GLY A 8 23.32 8.44 37.80
C GLY A 8 21.91 8.44 37.19
N ILE A 9 20.96 9.15 37.81
CA ILE A 9 19.60 9.29 37.33
C ILE A 9 19.57 9.98 35.95
N VAL A 10 20.34 11.06 35.80
CA VAL A 10 20.42 11.78 34.50
C VAL A 10 20.96 10.88 33.40
N VAL A 11 22.00 10.09 33.65
CA VAL A 11 22.57 9.15 32.67
C VAL A 11 21.54 8.10 32.30
N VAL A 12 20.81 7.53 33.25
CA VAL A 12 19.74 6.54 32.95
C VAL A 12 18.64 7.16 32.10
N LEU A 13 18.21 8.38 32.38
CA LEU A 13 17.21 9.09 31.58
C LEU A 13 17.69 9.32 30.15
N ILE A 14 18.95 9.73 29.95
CA ILE A 14 19.54 9.92 28.61
C ILE A 14 19.54 8.61 27.83
N ILE A 15 19.96 7.51 28.48
CA ILE A 15 19.97 6.18 27.83
C ILE A 15 18.54 5.76 27.44
N ALA A 16 17.56 6.00 28.32
CA ALA A 16 16.15 5.71 28.03
C ALA A 16 15.61 6.51 26.82
N VAL A 17 15.94 7.82 26.75
CA VAL A 17 15.56 8.68 25.62
C VAL A 17 16.18 8.17 24.32
N ILE A 18 17.46 7.84 24.32
CA ILE A 18 18.16 7.28 23.13
C ILE A 18 17.50 5.97 22.70
N GLY A 19 17.20 5.06 23.64
CA GLY A 19 16.55 3.80 23.35
C GLY A 19 15.15 3.98 22.70
N MET A 20 14.34 4.88 23.25
CA MET A 20 13.03 5.20 22.70
C MET A 20 13.11 5.84 21.32
N TYR A 21 14.02 6.78 21.12
CA TYR A 21 14.26 7.39 19.81
C TYR A 21 14.64 6.35 18.76
N ASN A 22 15.62 5.50 19.06
CA ASN A 22 16.04 4.44 18.15
C ASN A 22 14.90 3.46 17.83
N SER A 23 14.07 3.13 18.83
CA SER A 23 12.89 2.27 18.63
C SER A 23 11.85 2.91 17.69
N LEU A 24 11.62 4.23 17.79
CA LEU A 24 10.75 4.97 16.89
C LEU A 24 11.29 5.00 15.47
N VAL A 25 12.58 5.27 15.30
CA VAL A 25 13.24 5.27 13.99
C VAL A 25 13.16 3.89 13.33
N GLN A 26 13.44 2.82 14.06
CA GLN A 26 13.35 1.45 13.55
C GLN A 26 11.91 1.10 13.14
N SER A 27 10.93 1.51 13.94
CA SER A 27 9.51 1.28 13.59
C SER A 27 9.10 2.05 12.34
N LYS A 28 9.55 3.29 12.17
CA LYS A 28 9.34 4.09 10.95
C LYS A 28 9.93 3.42 9.73
N ILE A 29 11.17 2.94 9.82
CA ILE A 29 11.85 2.23 8.73
C ILE A 29 11.08 0.95 8.34
N LYS A 30 10.54 0.20 9.32
CA LYS A 30 9.71 -0.98 9.04
C LYS A 30 8.45 -0.61 8.26
N VAL A 31 7.80 0.51 8.60
CA VAL A 31 6.65 1.03 7.84
C VAL A 31 7.05 1.36 6.40
N ASP A 32 8.15 2.08 6.22
CA ASP A 32 8.63 2.48 4.89
C ASP A 32 8.98 1.25 4.03
N ASN A 33 9.61 0.24 4.60
CA ASN A 33 9.93 -1.01 3.91
C ASN A 33 8.67 -1.81 3.54
N ALA A 34 7.70 -1.90 4.46
CA ALA A 34 6.44 -2.58 4.21
C ALA A 34 5.64 -1.87 3.09
N TRP A 35 5.64 -0.54 3.09
CA TRP A 35 5.03 0.24 2.02
C TRP A 35 5.71 0.00 0.67
N SER A 36 7.03 0.02 0.61
CA SER A 36 7.77 -0.23 -0.63
C SER A 36 7.41 -1.57 -1.29
N GLN A 37 7.15 -2.60 -0.50
CA GLN A 37 6.72 -3.91 -1.01
C GLN A 37 5.34 -3.84 -1.69
N ILE A 38 4.40 -3.08 -1.12
CA ILE A 38 3.08 -2.86 -1.72
C ILE A 38 3.22 -2.00 -2.97
N ASP A 39 3.93 -0.89 -2.89
CA ASP A 39 4.06 0.08 -3.97
C ASP A 39 4.63 -0.55 -5.25
N VAL A 40 5.61 -1.44 -5.13
CA VAL A 40 6.16 -2.21 -6.26
C VAL A 40 5.08 -3.09 -6.92
N GLN A 41 4.22 -3.75 -6.14
CA GLN A 41 3.15 -4.59 -6.68
C GLN A 41 2.04 -3.75 -7.32
N LEU A 42 1.71 -2.62 -6.71
CA LEU A 42 0.75 -1.67 -7.27
C LEU A 42 1.26 -1.12 -8.61
N GLN A 43 2.52 -0.69 -8.67
CA GLN A 43 3.14 -0.23 -9.92
C GLN A 43 3.06 -1.30 -10.99
N ARG A 44 3.47 -2.54 -10.69
CA ARG A 44 3.36 -3.66 -11.62
C ARG A 44 1.92 -3.88 -12.09
N ARG A 45 0.95 -3.82 -11.19
CA ARG A 45 -0.46 -4.00 -11.52
C ARG A 45 -0.95 -2.96 -12.51
N PHE A 46 -0.65 -1.68 -12.27
CA PHE A 46 -1.02 -0.60 -13.18
C PHE A 46 -0.25 -0.64 -14.51
N ASP A 47 0.98 -1.12 -14.53
CA ASP A 47 1.77 -1.29 -15.76
C ASP A 47 1.24 -2.41 -16.66
N LEU A 48 0.54 -3.40 -16.12
CA LEU A 48 -0.11 -4.46 -16.89
C LEU A 48 -1.39 -3.97 -17.61
N ILE A 49 -2.01 -2.92 -17.11
CA ILE A 49 -3.32 -2.44 -17.60
C ILE A 49 -3.35 -2.09 -19.08
N PRO A 50 -2.38 -1.35 -19.66
CA PRO A 50 -2.41 -1.04 -21.08
C PRO A 50 -2.49 -2.27 -21.98
N ASN A 51 -1.65 -3.27 -21.70
CA ASN A 51 -1.62 -4.50 -22.48
C ASN A 51 -2.89 -5.32 -22.30
N PHE A 52 -3.42 -5.36 -21.09
CA PHE A 52 -4.69 -6.02 -20.79
C PHE A 52 -5.85 -5.37 -21.55
N VAL A 53 -5.98 -4.04 -21.47
CA VAL A 53 -7.03 -3.29 -22.17
C VAL A 53 -6.92 -3.45 -23.69
N GLU A 54 -5.72 -3.40 -24.26
CA GLU A 54 -5.52 -3.58 -25.69
C GLU A 54 -5.96 -4.97 -26.15
N THR A 55 -5.61 -6.01 -25.40
CA THR A 55 -6.06 -7.38 -25.69
C THR A 55 -7.58 -7.51 -25.61
N VAL A 56 -8.21 -6.95 -24.58
CA VAL A 56 -9.66 -7.07 -24.34
C VAL A 56 -10.47 -6.26 -25.34
N LYS A 57 -10.03 -5.06 -25.71
CA LYS A 57 -10.70 -4.20 -26.70
C LYS A 57 -10.90 -4.86 -28.06
N GLY A 58 -10.02 -5.76 -28.45
CA GLY A 58 -10.15 -6.51 -29.69
C GLY A 58 -11.39 -7.42 -29.75
N TYR A 59 -11.95 -7.78 -28.60
CA TYR A 59 -13.08 -8.71 -28.47
C TYR A 59 -14.33 -8.05 -27.89
N MET A 60 -14.17 -7.15 -26.92
CA MET A 60 -15.26 -6.48 -26.20
C MET A 60 -15.47 -5.07 -26.76
N THR A 61 -16.28 -4.94 -27.80
CA THR A 61 -16.48 -3.66 -28.51
C THR A 61 -17.55 -2.76 -27.89
N HIS A 62 -18.39 -3.29 -27.00
CA HIS A 62 -19.54 -2.57 -26.43
C HIS A 62 -19.29 -2.00 -25.02
N GLU A 63 -18.10 -2.24 -24.43
CA GLU A 63 -17.79 -1.92 -23.03
C GLU A 63 -17.00 -0.60 -22.90
N LYS A 64 -17.42 0.42 -23.67
CA LYS A 64 -16.70 1.70 -23.76
C LYS A 64 -16.51 2.38 -22.40
N GLU A 65 -17.56 2.45 -21.57
CA GLU A 65 -17.52 3.09 -20.25
C GLU A 65 -16.51 2.42 -19.32
N THR A 66 -16.43 1.09 -19.34
CA THR A 66 -15.47 0.33 -18.53
C THR A 66 -14.03 0.63 -18.92
N PHE A 67 -13.76 0.74 -20.22
CA PHE A 67 -12.42 1.08 -20.72
C PHE A 67 -12.05 2.54 -20.43
N GLU A 68 -12.98 3.47 -20.53
CA GLU A 68 -12.78 4.86 -20.16
C GLU A 68 -12.47 4.99 -18.66
N LYS A 69 -13.16 4.23 -17.81
CA LYS A 69 -12.87 4.19 -16.39
C LYS A 69 -11.46 3.69 -16.10
N ILE A 70 -11.01 2.61 -16.73
CA ILE A 70 -9.64 2.10 -16.58
C ILE A 70 -8.61 3.14 -17.01
N ALA A 71 -8.81 3.79 -18.15
CA ALA A 71 -7.92 4.83 -18.63
C ALA A 71 -7.83 6.01 -17.66
N SER A 72 -8.96 6.41 -17.07
CA SER A 72 -9.03 7.43 -16.03
C SER A 72 -8.27 7.02 -14.76
N LEU A 73 -8.46 5.78 -14.29
CA LEU A 73 -7.75 5.24 -13.13
C LEU A 73 -6.23 5.25 -13.33
N ARG A 74 -5.76 4.91 -14.52
CA ARG A 74 -4.34 4.96 -14.86
C ARG A 74 -3.79 6.37 -14.84
N THR A 75 -4.53 7.33 -15.37
CA THR A 75 -4.14 8.75 -15.32
C THR A 75 -4.08 9.26 -13.88
N SER A 76 -5.06 8.89 -13.05
CA SER A 76 -5.09 9.25 -11.63
C SER A 76 -3.93 8.60 -10.86
N TRP A 77 -3.58 7.36 -11.20
CA TRP A 77 -2.43 6.66 -10.62
C TRP A 77 -1.11 7.41 -10.82
N ALA A 78 -0.88 7.94 -12.02
CA ALA A 78 0.33 8.69 -12.32
C ALA A 78 0.49 9.96 -11.47
N ASN A 79 -0.60 10.48 -10.91
CA ASN A 79 -0.63 11.68 -10.07
C ASN A 79 -0.80 11.38 -8.58
N ALA A 80 -1.04 10.12 -8.20
CA ALA A 80 -1.27 9.72 -6.81
C ALA A 80 0.04 9.72 -6.01
N ASN A 81 0.05 10.45 -4.90
CA ASN A 81 1.24 10.62 -4.07
C ASN A 81 1.08 10.07 -2.64
N SER A 82 -0.15 9.85 -2.19
CA SER A 82 -0.43 9.33 -0.84
C SER A 82 -0.82 7.87 -0.84
N VAL A 83 -0.61 7.21 0.32
CA VAL A 83 -1.04 5.82 0.55
C VAL A 83 -2.56 5.70 0.39
N SER A 84 -3.32 6.65 0.92
CA SER A 84 -4.77 6.65 0.84
C SER A 84 -5.28 6.78 -0.60
N GLU A 85 -4.70 7.67 -1.41
CA GLU A 85 -5.05 7.80 -2.84
C GLU A 85 -4.73 6.51 -3.62
N LYS A 86 -3.56 5.92 -3.38
CA LYS A 86 -3.16 4.67 -4.04
C LYS A 86 -4.06 3.50 -3.62
N ALA A 87 -4.48 3.44 -2.36
CA ALA A 87 -5.41 2.42 -1.87
C ALA A 87 -6.78 2.54 -2.55
N GLU A 88 -7.31 3.75 -2.65
CA GLU A 88 -8.59 4.01 -3.33
C GLU A 88 -8.56 3.63 -4.80
N LEU A 89 -7.49 3.98 -5.51
CA LEU A 89 -7.32 3.64 -6.92
C LEU A 89 -7.19 2.12 -7.14
N ASP A 90 -6.50 1.42 -6.24
CA ASP A 90 -6.39 -0.05 -6.31
C ASP A 90 -7.74 -0.73 -6.06
N ASN A 91 -8.54 -0.24 -5.12
CA ASN A 91 -9.89 -0.74 -4.88
C ASN A 91 -10.80 -0.54 -6.11
N GLN A 92 -10.78 0.66 -6.70
CA GLN A 92 -11.54 0.95 -7.91
C GLN A 92 -11.09 0.10 -9.11
N LEU A 93 -9.78 -0.12 -9.25
CA LEU A 93 -9.24 -1.01 -10.28
C LEU A 93 -9.70 -2.45 -10.08
N SER A 94 -9.66 -2.96 -8.86
CA SER A 94 -10.13 -4.32 -8.53
C SER A 94 -11.59 -4.51 -8.91
N THR A 95 -12.46 -3.54 -8.57
CA THR A 95 -13.88 -3.56 -8.92
C THR A 95 -14.08 -3.55 -10.44
N THR A 96 -13.35 -2.70 -11.15
CA THR A 96 -13.45 -2.58 -12.61
C THR A 96 -12.96 -3.85 -13.31
N LEU A 97 -11.86 -4.45 -12.85
CA LEU A 97 -11.35 -5.72 -13.38
C LEU A 97 -12.32 -6.88 -13.14
N LYS A 98 -12.98 -6.94 -11.97
CA LYS A 98 -14.04 -7.93 -11.71
C LYS A 98 -15.20 -7.79 -12.68
N THR A 99 -15.59 -6.56 -13.03
CA THR A 99 -16.62 -6.31 -14.05
C THR A 99 -16.19 -6.83 -15.42
N ILE A 100 -14.96 -6.55 -15.85
CA ILE A 100 -14.44 -7.06 -17.13
C ILE A 100 -14.41 -8.60 -17.14
N MET A 101 -13.94 -9.21 -16.05
CA MET A 101 -13.88 -10.67 -15.95
C MET A 101 -15.28 -11.30 -16.00
N ALA A 102 -16.28 -10.70 -15.37
CA ALA A 102 -17.66 -11.17 -15.44
C ALA A 102 -18.23 -11.04 -16.85
N VAL A 103 -18.01 -9.92 -17.53
CA VAL A 103 -18.48 -9.71 -18.92
C VAL A 103 -17.74 -10.61 -19.92
N SER A 104 -16.46 -10.91 -19.68
CA SER A 104 -15.65 -11.79 -20.53
C SER A 104 -16.24 -13.19 -20.70
N GLU A 105 -17.09 -13.63 -19.76
CA GLU A 105 -17.81 -14.90 -19.88
C GLU A 105 -18.73 -14.96 -21.12
N ASN A 106 -19.16 -13.82 -21.62
CA ASN A 106 -19.96 -13.70 -22.84
C ASN A 106 -19.12 -13.70 -24.14
N TYR A 107 -17.79 -13.73 -24.02
CA TYR A 107 -16.85 -13.69 -25.13
C TYR A 107 -15.92 -14.92 -25.12
N PRO A 108 -16.37 -16.09 -25.63
CA PRO A 108 -15.59 -17.33 -25.61
C PRO A 108 -14.23 -17.23 -26.31
N GLU A 109 -14.15 -16.44 -27.38
CA GLU A 109 -12.90 -16.22 -28.13
C GLU A 109 -11.86 -15.46 -27.28
N LEU A 110 -12.29 -14.47 -26.48
CA LEU A 110 -11.43 -13.79 -25.54
C LEU A 110 -10.91 -14.73 -24.47
N LYS A 111 -11.77 -15.57 -23.91
CA LYS A 111 -11.39 -16.56 -22.89
C LYS A 111 -10.39 -17.59 -23.43
N ALA A 112 -10.44 -17.91 -24.73
CA ALA A 112 -9.49 -18.79 -25.38
C ALA A 112 -8.17 -18.11 -25.76
N ASN A 113 -8.09 -16.78 -25.66
CA ASN A 113 -6.88 -16.03 -25.96
C ASN A 113 -5.82 -16.23 -24.89
N GLN A 114 -4.62 -16.65 -25.30
CA GLN A 114 -3.52 -16.93 -24.36
C GLN A 114 -3.04 -15.67 -23.65
N ASN A 115 -2.90 -14.54 -24.34
CA ASN A 115 -2.48 -13.28 -23.75
C ASN A 115 -3.47 -12.80 -22.66
N PHE A 116 -4.77 -12.95 -22.92
CA PHE A 116 -5.80 -12.63 -21.93
C PHE A 116 -5.66 -13.50 -20.69
N SER A 117 -5.44 -14.80 -20.87
CA SER A 117 -5.27 -15.74 -19.76
C SER A 117 -4.04 -15.39 -18.90
N GLU A 118 -2.89 -15.17 -19.54
CA GLU A 118 -1.63 -14.83 -18.86
C GLU A 118 -1.72 -13.49 -18.11
N LEU A 119 -2.26 -12.46 -18.76
CA LEU A 119 -2.43 -11.13 -18.15
C LEU A 119 -3.43 -11.16 -16.99
N SER A 120 -4.51 -11.93 -17.13
CA SER A 120 -5.50 -12.11 -16.06
C SER A 120 -4.92 -12.82 -14.85
N GLU A 121 -4.08 -13.83 -15.09
CA GLU A 121 -3.37 -14.52 -14.01
C GLU A 121 -2.34 -13.60 -13.33
N GLU A 122 -1.57 -12.83 -14.09
CA GLU A 122 -0.65 -11.85 -13.52
C GLU A 122 -1.36 -10.79 -12.68
N LEU A 123 -2.47 -10.24 -13.16
CA LEU A 123 -3.29 -9.28 -12.42
C LEU A 123 -3.81 -9.88 -11.11
N ARG A 124 -4.27 -11.14 -11.13
CA ARG A 124 -4.70 -11.88 -9.94
C ARG A 124 -3.54 -12.11 -8.96
N ASN A 125 -2.37 -12.46 -9.47
CA ASN A 125 -1.18 -12.68 -8.65
C ASN A 125 -0.74 -11.39 -7.95
N THR A 126 -0.77 -10.24 -8.64
CA THR A 126 -0.48 -8.94 -8.02
C THR A 126 -1.52 -8.58 -6.96
N GLU A 127 -2.81 -8.82 -7.22
CA GLU A 127 -3.88 -8.59 -6.25
C GLU A 127 -3.69 -9.40 -4.97
N ASN A 128 -3.36 -10.69 -5.09
CA ASN A 128 -3.09 -11.57 -3.95
C ASN A 128 -1.88 -11.09 -3.15
N LYS A 129 -0.79 -10.71 -3.81
CA LYS A 129 0.40 -10.17 -3.16
C LYS A 129 0.13 -8.85 -2.44
N ILE A 130 -0.64 -7.96 -3.05
CA ILE A 130 -1.05 -6.68 -2.45
C ILE A 130 -1.92 -6.96 -1.21
N SER A 131 -2.89 -7.85 -1.30
CA SER A 131 -3.77 -8.21 -0.19
C SER A 131 -3.00 -8.77 1.01
N PHE A 132 -2.04 -9.65 0.77
CA PHE A 132 -1.17 -10.20 1.81
C PHE A 132 -0.26 -9.13 2.42
N SER A 133 0.42 -8.35 1.58
CA SER A 133 1.34 -7.30 2.04
C SER A 133 0.62 -6.16 2.76
N ARG A 134 -0.64 -5.89 2.41
CA ARG A 134 -1.48 -4.89 3.06
C ARG A 134 -1.71 -5.20 4.53
N GLN A 135 -2.02 -6.45 4.88
CA GLN A 135 -2.20 -6.81 6.29
C GLN A 135 -0.92 -6.55 7.08
N PHE A 136 0.21 -7.00 6.57
CA PHE A 136 1.51 -6.77 7.20
C PHE A 136 1.83 -5.28 7.34
N TYR A 137 1.59 -4.48 6.29
CA TYR A 137 1.76 -3.03 6.33
C TYR A 137 0.88 -2.38 7.39
N ASN A 138 -0.41 -2.71 7.43
CA ASN A 138 -1.35 -2.14 8.38
C ASN A 138 -0.99 -2.49 9.82
N ASP A 139 -0.56 -3.71 10.08
CA ASP A 139 -0.06 -4.13 11.41
C ASP A 139 1.18 -3.32 11.81
N THR A 140 2.11 -3.15 10.88
CA THR A 140 3.34 -2.38 11.11
C THR A 140 3.04 -0.90 11.37
N VAL A 141 2.12 -0.30 10.62
CA VAL A 141 1.65 1.08 10.84
C VAL A 141 0.96 1.22 12.18
N THR A 142 0.10 0.28 12.55
CA THR A 142 -0.60 0.30 13.84
C THR A 142 0.40 0.24 15.00
N MET A 143 1.41 -0.62 14.92
CA MET A 143 2.48 -0.69 15.93
C MET A 143 3.27 0.63 16.02
N TYR A 144 3.60 1.22 14.88
CA TYR A 144 4.29 2.52 14.85
C TYR A 144 3.43 3.64 15.42
N ASN A 145 2.19 3.79 14.94
CA ASN A 145 1.27 4.83 15.40
C ASN A 145 0.97 4.69 16.91
N THR A 146 0.90 3.47 17.43
CA THR A 146 0.73 3.22 18.86
C THR A 146 1.89 3.79 19.67
N LYS A 147 3.14 3.63 19.21
CA LYS A 147 4.32 4.22 19.87
C LYS A 147 4.29 5.76 19.92
N LEU A 148 3.59 6.40 18.98
CA LEU A 148 3.40 7.85 18.97
C LEU A 148 2.38 8.32 20.03
N GLN A 149 1.55 7.41 20.54
CA GLN A 149 0.45 7.74 21.46
C GLN A 149 0.72 7.31 22.91
N VAL A 150 1.44 6.20 23.09
CA VAL A 150 1.67 5.66 24.44
C VAL A 150 2.80 6.39 25.17
N PHE A 151 2.63 6.53 26.50
CA PHE A 151 3.66 7.09 27.38
C PHE A 151 4.74 6.02 27.68
N PRO A 152 6.02 6.36 27.77
CA PRO A 152 6.62 7.70 27.62
C PRO A 152 7.07 8.03 26.17
N SER A 153 6.94 7.12 25.21
CA SER A 153 7.44 7.30 23.84
C SER A 153 6.75 8.44 23.07
N ASN A 154 5.51 8.78 23.44
CA ASN A 154 4.80 9.92 22.85
C ASN A 154 5.51 11.26 23.08
N ILE A 155 6.22 11.42 24.19
CA ILE A 155 7.01 12.62 24.49
C ILE A 155 8.17 12.75 23.49
N ILE A 156 8.90 11.66 23.27
CA ILE A 156 10.02 11.62 22.33
C ILE A 156 9.52 11.79 20.88
N ALA A 157 8.40 11.16 20.55
CA ALA A 157 7.77 11.31 19.23
C ALA A 157 7.40 12.78 18.94
N GLY A 158 6.85 13.49 19.93
CA GLY A 158 6.53 14.91 19.81
C GLY A 158 7.77 15.79 19.67
N MET A 159 8.80 15.55 20.48
CA MET A 159 10.07 16.32 20.45
C MET A 159 10.79 16.22 19.11
N PHE A 160 10.81 15.06 18.47
CA PHE A 160 11.48 14.80 17.20
C PHE A 160 10.55 14.80 15.99
N ASN A 161 9.30 15.25 16.18
CA ASN A 161 8.31 15.44 15.10
C ASN A 161 8.02 14.16 14.30
N PHE A 162 7.93 13.02 14.96
CA PHE A 162 7.41 11.80 14.34
C PHE A 162 5.91 11.94 14.10
N LYS A 163 5.47 11.65 12.88
CA LYS A 163 4.07 11.76 12.48
C LYS A 163 3.47 10.39 12.23
N ALA A 164 2.17 10.27 12.53
CA ALA A 164 1.40 9.08 12.22
C ALA A 164 1.39 8.80 10.71
N ARG A 165 1.25 7.52 10.36
CA ARG A 165 1.16 7.04 8.97
C ARG A 165 -0.24 6.53 8.70
N ASP A 166 -0.66 6.67 7.45
CA ASP A 166 -1.96 6.21 7.00
C ASP A 166 -1.99 4.70 6.80
N LEU A 167 -3.13 4.09 7.11
CA LEU A 167 -3.42 2.69 6.79
C LEU A 167 -3.76 2.55 5.30
N PHE A 168 -3.44 1.40 4.73
CA PHE A 168 -3.91 0.99 3.42
C PHE A 168 -5.29 0.34 3.59
N LYS A 169 -6.36 1.11 3.37
CA LYS A 169 -7.73 0.64 3.55
C LYS A 169 -8.18 -0.18 2.34
N ALA A 170 -8.83 -1.33 2.60
CA ALA A 170 -9.65 -2.03 1.62
C ALA A 170 -11.12 -1.65 1.83
N GLU A 171 -11.88 -1.61 0.76
CA GLU A 171 -13.32 -1.70 0.81
C GLU A 171 -13.79 -3.16 0.92
#